data_16ad4247549c24e2f677b61ab9e00184
#
_entry.id   16ad4247549c24e2f677b61ab9e00184
#
_cell.length_a   1.000
_cell.length_b   1.000
_cell.length_c   1.000
_cell.angle_alpha   90.00
_cell.angle_beta   90.00
_cell.angle_gamma   90.00
#
_symmetry.space_group_name_H-M   'P 1'
#
loop_
_entity.id
_entity.type
_entity.pdbx_description
1 polymer ?
#
loop_
_entity_poly.entity_id
_entity_poly.type
_entity_poly.pdbx_seq_one_letter_code
_entity_poly.pdbx_strand_id
1 'polypeptide(L)'
;MTATRDALIAGLNEDLSREYQAIIAYVVYSQAIKGPQYMSISKELEVHAGEELAHALTIAKQIDYLGGTITATPKTVRTSDDPKAMLRFDLENETETILAYRERVKQCEALGEFAIAEHIREILKDEQDHLIELATALGEDPPNLTAKSKGGR
;
A
#
# COMPACT_ATOMS: atom_id res chain seq x y z
N MET A 1 -4.21 -14.50 18.03
CA MET A 1 -4.66 -13.33 18.80
C MET A 1 -6.12 -13.04 18.50
N THR A 2 -6.89 -12.76 19.55
CA THR A 2 -8.29 -12.35 19.39
C THR A 2 -8.33 -10.97 18.78
N ALA A 3 -9.12 -10.78 17.73
CA ALA A 3 -9.33 -9.46 17.12
C ALA A 3 -10.10 -8.57 18.08
N THR A 4 -9.67 -7.31 18.23
CA THR A 4 -10.34 -6.30 19.05
C THR A 4 -10.47 -5.01 18.25
N ARG A 5 -11.39 -4.16 18.66
CA ARG A 5 -11.57 -2.83 18.04
C ARG A 5 -10.29 -2.00 18.14
N ASP A 6 -9.64 -2.00 19.30
CA ASP A 6 -8.39 -1.26 19.51
C ASP A 6 -7.25 -1.80 18.63
N ALA A 7 -7.14 -3.11 18.47
CA ALA A 7 -6.16 -3.72 17.58
C ALA A 7 -6.44 -3.36 16.11
N LEU A 8 -7.71 -3.31 15.71
CA LEU A 8 -8.10 -2.87 14.37
C LEU A 8 -7.71 -1.41 14.13
N ILE A 9 -8.01 -0.52 15.08
CA ILE A 9 -7.63 0.89 14.99
C ILE A 9 -6.11 1.04 14.85
N ALA A 10 -5.34 0.32 15.67
CA ALA A 10 -3.87 0.34 15.60
C ALA A 10 -3.37 -0.14 14.23
N GLY A 11 -3.96 -1.20 13.71
CA GLY A 11 -3.62 -1.74 12.39
C GLY A 11 -3.95 -0.78 11.25
N LEU A 12 -5.13 -0.15 11.30
CA LEU A 12 -5.52 0.85 10.29
C LEU A 12 -4.60 2.08 10.31
N ASN A 13 -4.12 2.49 11.48
CA ASN A 13 -3.14 3.57 11.59
C ASN A 13 -1.78 3.16 11.01
N GLU A 14 -1.37 1.91 11.17
CA GLU A 14 -0.19 1.38 10.48
C GLU A 14 -0.35 1.42 8.96
N ASP A 15 -1.53 1.02 8.47
CA ASP A 15 -1.86 1.07 7.05
C ASP A 15 -1.83 2.51 6.53
N LEU A 16 -2.40 3.45 7.30
CA LEU A 16 -2.42 4.87 6.93
C LEU A 16 -1.01 5.45 6.87
N SER A 17 -0.13 5.08 7.79
CA SER A 17 1.27 5.49 7.76
C SER A 17 1.99 5.01 6.50
N ARG A 18 1.65 3.81 6.00
CA ARG A 18 2.16 3.32 4.72
C ARG A 18 1.57 4.06 3.52
N GLU A 19 0.28 4.43 3.58
CA GLU A 19 -0.34 5.25 2.52
C GLU A 19 0.33 6.63 2.43
N TYR A 20 0.61 7.28 3.55
CA TYR A 20 1.36 8.54 3.58
C TYR A 20 2.76 8.35 2.98
N GLN A 21 3.46 7.28 3.34
CA GLN A 21 4.76 6.93 2.77
C GLN A 21 4.65 6.79 1.25
N ALA A 22 3.65 6.08 0.77
CA ALA A 22 3.43 5.83 -0.65
C ALA A 22 3.16 7.14 -1.42
N ILE A 23 2.32 8.03 -0.87
CA ILE A 23 2.05 9.35 -1.48
C ILE A 23 3.35 10.11 -1.68
N ILE A 24 4.16 10.21 -0.64
CA ILE A 24 5.43 10.94 -0.68
C ILE A 24 6.39 10.28 -1.68
N ALA A 25 6.52 8.96 -1.61
CA ALA A 25 7.40 8.19 -2.50
C ALA A 25 7.02 8.39 -3.97
N TYR A 26 5.74 8.25 -4.30
CA TYR A 26 5.27 8.42 -5.68
C TYR A 26 5.44 9.86 -6.17
N VAL A 27 5.20 10.85 -5.32
CA VAL A 27 5.46 12.26 -5.67
C VAL A 27 6.95 12.45 -5.98
N VAL A 28 7.82 12.02 -5.10
CA VAL A 28 9.27 12.21 -5.25
C VAL A 28 9.79 11.42 -6.46
N TYR A 29 9.47 10.14 -6.57
CA TYR A 29 10.01 9.27 -7.62
C TYR A 29 9.49 9.66 -9.00
N SER A 30 8.21 10.03 -9.12
CA SER A 30 7.63 10.45 -10.40
C SER A 30 8.37 11.64 -11.01
N GLN A 31 8.89 12.53 -10.18
CA GLN A 31 9.61 13.72 -10.66
C GLN A 31 11.13 13.50 -10.73
N ALA A 32 11.67 12.62 -9.91
CA ALA A 32 13.12 12.38 -9.84
C ALA A 32 13.63 11.39 -10.90
N ILE A 33 12.81 10.44 -11.34
CA ILE A 33 13.21 9.44 -12.34
C ILE A 33 13.45 10.11 -13.69
N LYS A 34 14.63 9.87 -14.26
CA LYS A 34 15.05 10.44 -15.53
C LYS A 34 15.44 9.35 -16.53
N GLY A 35 15.22 9.63 -17.79
CA GLY A 35 15.61 8.78 -18.89
C GLY A 35 14.42 8.43 -19.80
N PRO A 36 14.63 8.29 -21.10
CA PRO A 36 13.54 8.06 -22.06
C PRO A 36 12.81 6.72 -21.80
N GLN A 37 13.48 5.71 -21.28
CA GLN A 37 12.91 4.42 -20.97
C GLN A 37 11.96 4.46 -19.76
N TYR A 38 11.98 5.54 -18.96
CA TYR A 38 11.16 5.69 -17.77
C TYR A 38 9.99 6.66 -17.89
N MET A 39 9.81 7.27 -19.07
CA MET A 39 8.78 8.30 -19.25
C MET A 39 7.37 7.79 -18.99
N SER A 40 7.04 6.57 -19.45
CA SER A 40 5.73 5.98 -19.21
C SER A 40 5.50 5.66 -17.74
N ILE A 41 6.45 5.02 -17.08
CA ILE A 41 6.28 4.67 -15.65
C ILE A 41 6.25 5.93 -14.79
N SER A 42 7.02 6.96 -15.11
CA SER A 42 6.98 8.24 -14.40
C SER A 42 5.57 8.83 -14.35
N LYS A 43 4.85 8.77 -15.47
CA LYS A 43 3.45 9.19 -15.55
C LYS A 43 2.53 8.34 -14.70
N GLU A 44 2.72 7.02 -14.70
CA GLU A 44 1.93 6.11 -13.87
C GLU A 44 2.17 6.37 -12.38
N LEU A 45 3.40 6.69 -11.97
CA LEU A 45 3.68 7.03 -10.59
C LEU A 45 2.92 8.28 -10.12
N GLU A 46 2.70 9.26 -11.01
CA GLU A 46 1.85 10.42 -10.71
C GLU A 46 0.40 9.99 -10.46
N VAL A 47 -0.12 9.09 -11.30
CA VAL A 47 -1.47 8.52 -11.13
C VAL A 47 -1.57 7.77 -9.79
N HIS A 48 -0.57 6.94 -9.49
CA HIS A 48 -0.50 6.21 -8.22
C HIS A 48 -0.56 7.16 -7.01
N ALA A 49 0.15 8.29 -7.06
CA ALA A 49 0.11 9.27 -5.97
C ALA A 49 -1.31 9.73 -5.66
N GLY A 50 -2.11 9.99 -6.68
CA GLY A 50 -3.51 10.36 -6.53
C GLY A 50 -4.37 9.24 -5.97
N GLU A 51 -4.14 8.01 -6.40
CA GLU A 51 -4.85 6.83 -5.89
C GLU A 51 -4.52 6.59 -4.41
N GLU A 52 -3.25 6.72 -4.03
CA GLU A 52 -2.83 6.59 -2.62
C GLU A 52 -3.45 7.66 -1.73
N LEU A 53 -3.64 8.88 -2.24
CA LEU A 53 -4.36 9.92 -1.49
C LEU A 53 -5.81 9.51 -1.23
N ALA A 54 -6.48 8.95 -2.23
CA ALA A 54 -7.85 8.44 -2.07
C ALA A 54 -7.89 7.30 -1.03
N HIS A 55 -6.93 6.40 -1.05
CA HIS A 55 -6.81 5.32 -0.06
C HIS A 55 -6.62 5.89 1.36
N ALA A 56 -5.74 6.88 1.51
CA ALA A 56 -5.48 7.52 2.80
C ALA A 56 -6.75 8.14 3.39
N LEU A 57 -7.52 8.84 2.56
CA LEU A 57 -8.79 9.44 2.98
C LEU A 57 -9.80 8.37 3.40
N THR A 58 -9.88 7.26 2.66
CA THR A 58 -10.77 6.15 2.99
C THR A 58 -10.40 5.54 4.33
N ILE A 59 -9.13 5.23 4.56
CA ILE A 59 -8.65 4.63 5.82
C ILE A 59 -8.83 5.59 7.00
N ALA A 60 -8.48 6.86 6.83
CA ALA A 60 -8.65 7.87 7.87
C ALA A 60 -10.12 7.99 8.31
N LYS A 61 -11.04 7.95 7.37
CA LYS A 61 -12.49 7.97 7.66
C LYS A 61 -12.91 6.77 8.50
N GLN A 62 -12.37 5.58 8.23
CA GLN A 62 -12.70 4.38 8.98
C GLN A 62 -12.13 4.44 10.41
N ILE A 63 -10.94 4.97 10.58
CA ILE A 63 -10.34 5.19 11.91
C ILE A 63 -11.24 6.11 12.75
N ASP A 64 -11.68 7.21 12.17
CA ASP A 64 -12.59 8.15 12.84
C ASP A 64 -13.93 7.48 13.20
N TYR A 65 -14.50 6.73 12.26
CA TYR A 65 -15.73 5.97 12.51
C TYR A 65 -15.59 5.03 13.71
N LEU A 66 -14.42 4.38 13.86
CA LEU A 66 -14.15 3.47 14.96
C LEU A 66 -13.83 4.20 16.29
N GLY A 67 -13.74 5.52 16.29
CA GLY A 67 -13.42 6.32 17.46
C GLY A 67 -11.93 6.43 17.75
N GLY A 68 -11.08 6.09 16.79
CA GLY A 68 -9.63 6.17 16.93
C GLY A 68 -9.07 7.55 16.61
N THR A 69 -7.82 7.76 17.02
CA THR A 69 -7.06 8.96 16.66
C THR A 69 -6.31 8.69 15.36
N ILE A 70 -6.47 9.56 14.37
CA ILE A 70 -5.87 9.41 13.05
C ILE A 70 -4.41 9.82 13.12
N THR A 71 -3.49 8.93 12.71
CA THR A 71 -2.07 9.25 12.66
C THR A 71 -1.76 10.33 11.62
N ALA A 72 -0.78 11.18 11.94
CA ALA A 72 -0.24 12.18 11.02
C ALA A 72 1.20 11.86 10.60
N THR A 73 1.71 10.68 10.94
CA THR A 73 3.12 10.31 10.75
C THR A 73 3.28 9.29 9.64
N PRO A 74 3.97 9.62 8.52
CA PRO A 74 4.29 8.64 7.49
C PRO A 74 5.41 7.71 7.95
N LYS A 75 5.49 6.52 7.35
CA LYS A 75 6.70 5.71 7.41
C LYS A 75 7.79 6.36 6.58
N THR A 76 9.04 6.06 6.91
CA THR A 76 10.21 6.67 6.26
C THR A 76 10.26 6.34 4.77
N VAL A 77 10.44 7.36 3.95
CA VAL A 77 10.61 7.22 2.50
C VAL A 77 12.10 7.07 2.18
N ARG A 78 12.43 6.03 1.44
CA ARG A 78 13.80 5.82 0.94
C ARG A 78 14.01 6.63 -0.34
N THR A 79 15.20 7.18 -0.52
CA THR A 79 15.56 7.96 -1.69
C THR A 79 16.80 7.39 -2.38
N SER A 80 16.92 7.65 -3.68
CA SER A 80 18.05 7.21 -4.50
C SER A 80 18.13 8.07 -5.76
N ASP A 81 19.31 8.11 -6.37
CA ASP A 81 19.50 8.72 -7.70
C ASP A 81 19.30 7.68 -8.82
N ASP A 82 19.18 6.42 -8.47
CA ASP A 82 19.01 5.33 -9.43
C ASP A 82 17.52 5.05 -9.68
N PRO A 83 17.01 5.21 -10.92
CA PRO A 83 15.63 4.91 -11.24
C PRO A 83 15.18 3.50 -10.86
N LYS A 84 16.02 2.49 -11.10
CA LYS A 84 15.68 1.11 -10.75
C LYS A 84 15.57 0.91 -9.24
N ALA A 85 16.42 1.59 -8.47
CA ALA A 85 16.34 1.53 -7.01
C ALA A 85 15.02 2.14 -6.51
N MET A 86 14.61 3.28 -7.06
CA MET A 86 13.33 3.90 -6.70
C MET A 86 12.14 2.99 -7.01
N LEU A 87 12.12 2.39 -8.19
CA LEU A 87 11.06 1.43 -8.57
C LEU A 87 11.07 0.20 -7.68
N ARG A 88 12.27 -0.26 -7.27
CA ARG A 88 12.41 -1.38 -6.34
C ARG A 88 11.86 -1.05 -4.96
N PHE A 89 12.10 0.15 -4.46
CA PHE A 89 11.53 0.61 -3.19
C PHE A 89 10.00 0.59 -3.23
N ASP A 90 9.41 1.07 -4.32
CA ASP A 90 7.95 1.05 -4.50
C ASP A 90 7.42 -0.39 -4.54
N LEU A 91 8.08 -1.29 -5.27
CA LEU A 91 7.67 -2.69 -5.35
C LEU A 91 7.68 -3.37 -3.98
N GLU A 92 8.72 -3.13 -3.20
CA GLU A 92 8.83 -3.64 -1.83
C GLU A 92 7.75 -3.06 -0.92
N ASN A 93 7.51 -1.76 -1.02
CA ASN A 93 6.46 -1.09 -0.23
C ASN A 93 5.06 -1.62 -0.58
N GLU A 94 4.76 -1.79 -1.87
CA GLU A 94 3.47 -2.36 -2.32
C GLU A 94 3.30 -3.79 -1.83
N THR A 95 4.36 -4.60 -1.86
CA THR A 95 4.34 -5.97 -1.35
C THR A 95 3.96 -5.98 0.13
N GLU A 96 4.62 -5.17 0.94
CA GLU A 96 4.35 -5.05 2.38
C GLU A 96 2.91 -4.57 2.63
N THR A 97 2.47 -3.60 1.89
CA THR A 97 1.12 -3.02 1.98
C THR A 97 0.04 -4.06 1.67
N ILE A 98 0.21 -4.83 0.60
CA ILE A 98 -0.73 -5.90 0.23
C ILE A 98 -0.84 -6.94 1.34
N LEU A 99 0.28 -7.40 1.87
CA LEU A 99 0.29 -8.40 2.93
C LEU A 99 -0.38 -7.87 4.20
N ALA A 100 -0.13 -6.61 4.55
CA ALA A 100 -0.77 -5.97 5.71
C ALA A 100 -2.29 -5.84 5.51
N TYR A 101 -2.74 -5.42 4.34
CA TYR A 101 -4.18 -5.30 4.05
C TYR A 101 -4.90 -6.64 4.07
N ARG A 102 -4.26 -7.72 3.63
CA ARG A 102 -4.84 -9.08 3.77
C ARG A 102 -5.15 -9.40 5.23
N GLU A 103 -4.23 -9.11 6.13
CA GLU A 103 -4.44 -9.32 7.57
C GLU A 103 -5.53 -8.39 8.11
N ARG A 104 -5.61 -7.15 7.59
CA ARG A 104 -6.62 -6.18 8.01
C ARG A 104 -8.03 -6.65 7.64
N VAL A 105 -8.20 -7.21 6.43
CA VAL A 105 -9.49 -7.80 6.01
C VAL A 105 -9.92 -8.89 6.99
N LYS A 106 -9.01 -9.78 7.38
CA LYS A 106 -9.31 -10.85 8.34
C LYS A 106 -9.75 -10.30 9.70
N GLN A 107 -9.06 -9.27 10.20
CA GLN A 107 -9.44 -8.61 11.46
C GLN A 107 -10.84 -7.98 11.37
N CYS A 108 -11.12 -7.29 10.29
CA CYS A 108 -12.44 -6.68 10.07
C CYS A 108 -13.54 -7.73 10.07
N GLU A 109 -13.36 -8.82 9.34
CA GLU A 109 -14.34 -9.89 9.26
C GLU A 109 -14.57 -10.55 10.63
N ALA A 110 -13.51 -10.78 11.39
CA ALA A 110 -13.60 -11.36 12.73
C ALA A 110 -14.41 -10.47 13.69
N LEU A 111 -14.45 -9.16 13.46
CA LEU A 111 -15.21 -8.18 14.26
C LEU A 111 -16.58 -7.85 13.69
N GLY A 112 -16.94 -8.42 12.55
CA GLY A 112 -18.19 -8.06 11.85
C GLY A 112 -18.14 -6.71 11.14
N GLU A 113 -16.96 -6.11 10.99
CA GLU A 113 -16.75 -4.85 10.27
C GLU A 113 -16.62 -5.11 8.77
N PHE A 114 -17.70 -5.65 8.18
CA PHE A 114 -17.71 -6.04 6.77
C PHE A 114 -17.64 -4.86 5.79
N ALA A 115 -18.18 -3.70 6.18
CA ALA A 115 -18.10 -2.50 5.34
C ALA A 115 -16.65 -2.00 5.23
N ILE A 116 -15.92 -2.01 6.34
CA ILE A 116 -14.49 -1.66 6.34
C ILE A 116 -13.70 -2.68 5.50
N ALA A 117 -14.00 -3.97 5.67
CA ALA A 117 -13.37 -5.04 4.88
C ALA A 117 -13.56 -4.81 3.38
N GLU A 118 -14.75 -4.38 2.95
CA GLU A 118 -15.02 -4.10 1.54
C GLU A 118 -14.19 -2.93 1.02
N HIS A 119 -14.08 -1.84 1.78
CA HIS A 119 -13.19 -0.74 1.40
C HIS A 119 -11.74 -1.20 1.23
N ILE A 120 -11.25 -2.04 2.15
CA ILE A 120 -9.89 -2.57 2.06
C ILE A 120 -9.72 -3.49 0.86
N ARG A 121 -10.72 -4.31 0.53
CA ARG A 121 -10.67 -5.16 -0.67
C ARG A 121 -10.57 -4.33 -1.95
N GLU A 122 -11.28 -3.22 -2.03
CA GLU A 122 -11.18 -2.30 -3.17
C GLU A 122 -9.79 -1.67 -3.26
N ILE A 123 -9.22 -1.27 -2.14
CA ILE A 123 -7.84 -0.77 -2.08
C ILE A 123 -6.86 -1.86 -2.54
N LEU A 124 -7.05 -3.10 -2.10
CA LEU A 124 -6.21 -4.23 -2.51
C LEU A 124 -6.17 -4.43 -4.03
N LYS A 125 -7.25 -4.15 -4.73
CA LYS A 125 -7.30 -4.22 -6.21
C LYS A 125 -6.34 -3.21 -6.81
N ASP A 126 -6.36 -1.98 -6.34
CA ASP A 126 -5.46 -0.92 -6.81
C ASP A 126 -3.99 -1.27 -6.48
N GLU A 127 -3.73 -1.72 -5.25
CA GLU A 127 -2.38 -2.09 -4.83
C GLU A 127 -1.80 -3.24 -5.65
N GLN A 128 -2.63 -4.22 -6.03
CA GLN A 128 -2.20 -5.29 -6.91
C GLN A 128 -1.87 -4.78 -8.31
N ASP A 129 -2.65 -3.85 -8.85
CA ASP A 129 -2.36 -3.23 -10.13
C ASP A 129 -1.04 -2.45 -10.07
N HIS A 130 -0.78 -1.70 -8.99
CA HIS A 130 0.49 -1.02 -8.77
C HIS A 130 1.66 -2.03 -8.75
N LEU A 131 1.49 -3.14 -8.06
CA LEU A 131 2.51 -4.19 -7.99
C LEU A 131 2.86 -4.73 -9.38
N ILE A 132 1.85 -5.02 -10.19
CA ILE A 132 2.02 -5.52 -11.55
C ILE A 132 2.76 -4.49 -12.42
N GLU A 133 2.36 -3.24 -12.36
CA GLU A 133 2.95 -2.17 -13.16
C GLU A 133 4.42 -1.92 -12.78
N LEU A 134 4.73 -1.93 -11.48
CA LEU A 134 6.11 -1.76 -10.98
C LEU A 134 7.01 -2.92 -11.39
N ALA A 135 6.52 -4.15 -11.28
CA ALA A 135 7.26 -5.33 -11.72
C ALA A 135 7.53 -5.27 -13.24
N THR A 136 6.50 -4.91 -14.02
CA THR A 136 6.61 -4.74 -15.46
C THR A 136 7.67 -3.68 -15.81
N ALA A 137 7.66 -2.54 -15.12
CA ALA A 137 8.63 -1.48 -15.34
C ALA A 137 10.07 -1.92 -15.02
N LEU A 138 10.24 -2.85 -14.08
CA LEU A 138 11.53 -3.45 -13.74
C LEU A 138 11.93 -4.59 -14.68
N GLY A 139 11.04 -5.00 -15.59
CA GLY A 139 11.29 -6.13 -16.48
C GLY A 139 11.21 -7.48 -15.78
N GLU A 140 10.40 -7.59 -14.74
CA GLU A 140 10.27 -8.78 -13.90
C GLU A 140 8.83 -9.25 -13.83
N ASP A 141 8.64 -10.51 -13.46
CA ASP A 141 7.33 -11.01 -13.08
C ASP A 141 6.96 -10.48 -11.69
N PRO A 142 5.66 -10.25 -11.41
CA PRO A 142 5.23 -9.85 -10.08
C PRO A 142 5.64 -10.89 -9.02
N PRO A 143 5.96 -10.47 -7.79
CA PRO A 143 6.22 -11.40 -6.70
C PRO A 143 5.03 -12.33 -6.47
N ASN A 144 5.30 -13.60 -6.16
CA ASN A 144 4.26 -14.54 -5.80
C ASN A 144 3.86 -14.33 -4.34
N LEU A 145 2.70 -13.73 -4.12
CA LEU A 145 2.16 -13.46 -2.79
C LEU A 145 1.05 -14.44 -2.40
N THR A 146 0.85 -15.51 -3.15
CA THR A 146 -0.10 -16.56 -2.80
C THR A 146 0.34 -17.19 -1.47
N ALA A 147 -0.61 -17.28 -0.51
CA ALA A 147 -0.35 -17.87 0.79
C ALA A 147 0.09 -19.34 0.61
N LYS A 148 1.21 -19.71 1.24
CA LYS A 148 1.66 -21.09 1.25
C LYS A 148 0.82 -21.89 2.22
N SER A 149 0.45 -23.12 1.85
CA SER A 149 -0.18 -24.05 2.77
C SER A 149 0.79 -24.41 3.91
N LYS A 150 0.25 -24.75 5.10
CA LYS A 150 1.07 -25.28 6.19
C LYS A 150 1.85 -26.50 5.68
N GLY A 151 3.18 -26.46 5.76
CA GLY A 151 4.06 -27.52 5.29
C GLY A 151 4.54 -27.36 3.85
N GLY A 152 4.12 -26.35 3.10
CA GLY A 152 4.67 -26.00 1.80
C GLY A 152 6.05 -25.35 1.96
N ARG A 153 7.08 -25.94 1.36
CA ARG A 153 8.41 -25.36 1.27
C ARG A 153 8.61 -24.69 -0.08
#